data_596915da6afe7ec0e547b68fb77c95b4
#
_entry.id   596915da6afe7ec0e547b68fb77c95b4
#
_cell.length_a   1.000
_cell.length_b   1.000
_cell.length_c   1.000
_cell.angle_alpha   90.00
_cell.angle_beta   90.00
_cell.angle_gamma   90.00
#
_symmetry.space_group_name_H-M   'P 1'
#
loop_
_entity.id
_entity.type
_entity.pdbx_description
1 polymer ?
#
loop_
_entity_poly.entity_id
_entity_poly.type
_entity_poly.pdbx_seq_one_letter_code
_entity_poly.pdbx_strand_id
1 'polypeptide(L)'
;MFDPTPCIGPYPFRYVPHPDPDALLGVMDREGIARAWVGHLPSAFYRDTGDGNAQLYTTLSQHHARLKPAPTIRPDWPRWEQALDQAMNAGAGALRVYPPQWQMGPDDDRLRTLAIAAGERKLPIILTVRFEDLRQRHPLDTAGDLPGATIRALARAGAGVRLVVVAAGKDLIEEVNWGLTPAEQQRVLWDISWIWGPPEDHLAKLLRTIGAERFVFGTQWPLRLAQSPRANLELLPDDVRGAGLANAELMFANAIA
;
A
#
# COMPACT_ATOMS: atom_id res chain seq x y z
N MET A 1 -4.39 -16.22 -0.89
CA MET A 1 -4.60 -14.80 -0.55
C MET A 1 -3.89 -13.90 -1.57
N PHE A 2 -4.19 -12.58 -1.56
CA PHE A 2 -3.52 -11.56 -2.36
C PHE A 2 -2.90 -10.51 -1.43
N ASP A 3 -1.64 -10.09 -1.69
CA ASP A 3 -0.93 -9.08 -0.89
C ASP A 3 -0.54 -7.86 -1.74
N PRO A 4 -1.13 -6.68 -1.53
CA PRO A 4 -0.78 -5.47 -2.28
C PRO A 4 0.44 -4.73 -1.72
N THR A 5 1.06 -5.18 -0.60
CA THR A 5 1.93 -4.31 0.20
C THR A 5 3.42 -4.63 0.19
N PRO A 6 3.92 -5.81 -0.24
CA PRO A 6 5.33 -6.15 -0.12
C PRO A 6 6.22 -5.29 -1.01
N CYS A 7 7.49 -5.18 -0.59
CA CYS A 7 8.54 -4.53 -1.34
C CYS A 7 9.76 -5.43 -1.47
N ILE A 8 10.60 -5.15 -2.47
CA ILE A 8 11.95 -5.70 -2.61
C ILE A 8 12.98 -4.59 -2.53
N GLY A 9 14.23 -4.95 -2.30
CA GLY A 9 15.36 -4.03 -2.16
C GLY A 9 15.64 -3.62 -0.71
N PRO A 10 16.86 -3.12 -0.46
CA PRO A 10 17.30 -2.77 0.89
C PRO A 10 16.53 -1.59 1.47
N TYR A 11 16.46 -1.55 2.80
CA TYR A 11 15.94 -0.40 3.53
C TYR A 11 17.11 0.47 4.01
N PRO A 12 17.10 1.79 3.79
CA PRO A 12 18.28 2.62 4.06
C PRO A 12 18.60 2.81 5.55
N PHE A 13 17.64 2.60 6.44
CA PHE A 13 17.78 2.93 7.86
C PHE A 13 18.06 1.73 8.77
N ARG A 14 17.93 0.52 8.28
CA ARG A 14 18.36 -0.70 8.98
C ARG A 14 18.58 -1.85 8.02
N TYR A 15 19.37 -2.83 8.45
CA TYR A 15 19.54 -4.05 7.69
C TYR A 15 18.24 -4.84 7.59
N VAL A 16 17.93 -5.26 6.37
CA VAL A 16 16.80 -6.15 6.05
C VAL A 16 17.39 -7.37 5.33
N PRO A 17 17.25 -8.59 5.88
CA PRO A 17 17.82 -9.79 5.27
C PRO A 17 17.02 -10.18 4.02
N HIS A 18 17.75 -10.58 2.98
CA HIS A 18 17.19 -11.19 1.76
C HIS A 18 15.98 -10.46 1.14
N PRO A 19 16.08 -9.14 0.85
CA PRO A 19 14.95 -8.39 0.31
C PRO A 19 14.85 -8.56 -1.22
N ASP A 20 14.77 -9.79 -1.70
CA ASP A 20 14.76 -10.20 -3.11
C ASP A 20 13.47 -10.99 -3.46
N PRO A 21 13.14 -11.17 -4.75
CA PRO A 21 11.94 -11.87 -5.17
C PRO A 21 11.87 -13.33 -4.73
N ASP A 22 12.98 -14.04 -4.70
CA ASP A 22 12.98 -15.47 -4.35
C ASP A 22 12.64 -15.65 -2.87
N ALA A 23 13.20 -14.81 -2.00
CA ALA A 23 12.84 -14.80 -0.58
C ALA A 23 11.37 -14.40 -0.38
N LEU A 24 10.86 -13.41 -1.14
CA LEU A 24 9.44 -13.04 -1.11
C LEU A 24 8.55 -14.22 -1.52
N LEU A 25 8.88 -14.91 -2.61
CA LEU A 25 8.12 -16.07 -3.06
C LEU A 25 8.12 -17.17 -2.01
N GLY A 26 9.25 -17.43 -1.36
CA GLY A 26 9.33 -18.38 -0.24
C GLY A 26 8.45 -17.97 0.96
N VAL A 27 8.34 -16.67 1.25
CA VAL A 27 7.38 -16.17 2.26
C VAL A 27 5.94 -16.37 1.79
N MET A 28 5.64 -16.02 0.54
CA MET A 28 4.30 -16.17 -0.04
C MET A 28 3.84 -17.63 -0.01
N ASP A 29 4.73 -18.58 -0.31
CA ASP A 29 4.40 -20.02 -0.27
C ASP A 29 4.08 -20.48 1.15
N ARG A 30 4.86 -20.07 2.14
CA ARG A 30 4.60 -20.41 3.56
C ARG A 30 3.30 -19.81 4.08
N GLU A 31 2.97 -18.59 3.65
CA GLU A 31 1.79 -17.87 4.14
C GLU A 31 0.54 -18.07 3.25
N GLY A 32 0.62 -18.88 2.19
CA GLY A 32 -0.52 -19.14 1.30
C GLY A 32 -0.92 -17.91 0.48
N ILE A 33 0.03 -17.04 0.13
CA ILE A 33 -0.19 -15.85 -0.69
C ILE A 33 0.01 -16.22 -2.16
N ALA A 34 -1.03 -16.13 -2.95
CA ALA A 34 -0.99 -16.56 -4.35
C ALA A 34 -0.30 -15.53 -5.25
N ARG A 35 -0.65 -14.25 -5.07
CA ARG A 35 -0.16 -13.13 -5.89
C ARG A 35 0.08 -11.90 -5.05
N ALA A 36 0.95 -10.99 -5.54
CA ALA A 36 1.27 -9.74 -4.87
C ALA A 36 1.53 -8.59 -5.86
N TRP A 37 1.29 -7.34 -5.38
CA TRP A 37 1.85 -6.13 -5.98
C TRP A 37 3.13 -5.74 -5.24
N VAL A 38 4.24 -5.65 -5.96
CA VAL A 38 5.56 -5.52 -5.36
C VAL A 38 6.16 -4.16 -5.67
N GLY A 39 6.59 -3.42 -4.65
CA GLY A 39 7.31 -2.16 -4.79
C GLY A 39 8.83 -2.32 -4.71
N HIS A 40 9.56 -1.29 -5.16
CA HIS A 40 10.99 -1.14 -4.91
C HIS A 40 11.18 -0.24 -3.68
N LEU A 41 11.58 -0.82 -2.56
CA LEU A 41 11.63 -0.12 -1.28
C LEU A 41 12.55 1.13 -1.29
N PRO A 42 13.77 1.07 -1.87
CA PRO A 42 14.64 2.23 -1.92
C PRO A 42 14.06 3.43 -2.68
N SER A 43 13.17 3.18 -3.66
CA SER A 43 12.57 4.26 -4.46
C SER A 43 11.73 5.24 -3.65
N ALA A 44 11.26 4.87 -2.46
CA ALA A 44 10.58 5.79 -1.54
C ALA A 44 11.47 7.00 -1.17
N PHE A 45 12.79 6.80 -1.16
CA PHE A 45 13.80 7.77 -0.74
C PHE A 45 14.58 8.36 -1.91
N TYR A 46 14.31 7.93 -3.14
CA TYR A 46 14.97 8.45 -4.33
C TYR A 46 14.34 9.78 -4.77
N ARG A 47 15.20 10.69 -5.20
CA ARG A 47 14.76 11.91 -5.87
C ARG A 47 14.24 11.62 -7.27
N ASP A 48 15.00 10.84 -8.05
CA ASP A 48 14.59 10.26 -9.33
C ASP A 48 14.26 8.78 -9.12
N THR A 49 13.02 8.40 -9.42
CA THR A 49 12.55 7.02 -9.24
C THR A 49 12.72 6.16 -10.49
N GLY A 50 13.22 6.74 -11.59
CA GLY A 50 13.35 6.06 -12.88
C GLY A 50 14.20 4.80 -12.82
N ASP A 51 15.41 4.89 -12.26
CA ASP A 51 16.33 3.75 -12.12
C ASP A 51 15.74 2.65 -11.20
N GLY A 52 15.12 3.05 -10.09
CA GLY A 52 14.48 2.09 -9.18
C GLY A 52 13.30 1.38 -9.81
N ASN A 53 12.51 2.06 -10.63
CA ASN A 53 11.41 1.46 -11.38
C ASN A 53 11.95 0.51 -12.47
N ALA A 54 13.00 0.90 -13.21
CA ALA A 54 13.63 0.04 -14.20
C ALA A 54 14.19 -1.24 -13.56
N GLN A 55 14.85 -1.11 -12.41
CA GLN A 55 15.31 -2.26 -11.63
C GLN A 55 14.15 -3.15 -11.21
N LEU A 56 13.06 -2.59 -10.70
CA LEU A 56 11.85 -3.32 -10.33
C LEU A 56 11.31 -4.14 -11.50
N TYR A 57 11.13 -3.52 -12.66
CA TYR A 57 10.60 -4.19 -13.85
C TYR A 57 11.50 -5.33 -14.30
N THR A 58 12.80 -5.10 -14.37
CA THR A 58 13.77 -6.13 -14.74
C THR A 58 13.76 -7.31 -13.76
N THR A 59 13.77 -7.00 -12.46
CA THR A 59 13.82 -8.02 -11.41
C THR A 59 12.54 -8.87 -11.37
N LEU A 60 11.37 -8.29 -11.63
CA LEU A 60 10.12 -9.03 -11.62
C LEU A 60 9.76 -9.70 -12.95
N SER A 61 10.50 -9.47 -14.02
CA SER A 61 10.18 -9.97 -15.37
C SER A 61 9.99 -11.49 -15.45
N GLN A 62 10.73 -12.25 -14.65
CA GLN A 62 10.64 -13.72 -14.60
C GLN A 62 9.56 -14.23 -13.62
N HIS A 63 8.95 -13.34 -12.84
CA HIS A 63 7.99 -13.69 -11.78
C HIS A 63 6.58 -13.13 -12.04
N HIS A 64 6.30 -12.63 -13.24
CA HIS A 64 5.07 -11.90 -13.59
C HIS A 64 3.76 -12.70 -13.35
N ALA A 65 3.82 -14.02 -13.29
CA ALA A 65 2.65 -14.85 -12.99
C ALA A 65 2.12 -14.63 -11.56
N ARG A 66 3.01 -14.30 -10.62
CA ARG A 66 2.66 -14.10 -9.20
C ARG A 66 2.93 -12.69 -8.70
N LEU A 67 3.92 -11.99 -9.27
CA LEU A 67 4.38 -10.68 -8.82
C LEU A 67 4.12 -9.65 -9.91
N LYS A 68 3.27 -8.67 -9.65
CA LYS A 68 3.09 -7.51 -10.52
C LYS A 68 3.84 -6.31 -9.94
N PRO A 69 4.50 -5.49 -10.75
CA PRO A 69 5.17 -4.29 -10.26
C PRO A 69 4.17 -3.26 -9.74
N ALA A 70 4.56 -2.59 -8.65
CA ALA A 70 3.94 -1.39 -8.14
C ALA A 70 5.01 -0.29 -8.09
N PRO A 71 5.32 0.36 -9.25
CA PRO A 71 6.40 1.35 -9.33
C PRO A 71 6.09 2.60 -8.54
N THR A 72 7.13 3.30 -8.15
CA THR A 72 7.04 4.59 -7.44
C THR A 72 6.98 5.73 -8.43
N ILE A 73 5.94 6.57 -8.37
CA ILE A 73 5.77 7.73 -9.25
C ILE A 73 5.77 9.00 -8.41
N ARG A 74 6.71 9.90 -8.68
CA ARG A 74 6.82 11.22 -8.05
C ARG A 74 6.23 12.30 -8.96
N PRO A 75 5.12 12.95 -8.57
CA PRO A 75 4.46 13.94 -9.45
C PRO A 75 5.20 15.29 -9.51
N ASP A 76 6.19 15.54 -8.65
CA ASP A 76 7.07 16.71 -8.70
C ASP A 76 8.32 16.51 -9.56
N TRP A 77 8.50 15.29 -10.12
CA TRP A 77 9.63 15.00 -10.99
C TRP A 77 9.27 15.25 -12.45
N PRO A 78 10.17 15.82 -13.27
CA PRO A 78 9.90 16.04 -14.69
C PRO A 78 9.52 14.74 -15.41
N ARG A 79 8.53 14.81 -16.29
CA ARG A 79 8.06 13.69 -17.12
C ARG A 79 7.48 12.51 -16.32
N TRP A 80 6.91 12.77 -15.15
CA TRP A 80 6.24 11.74 -14.36
C TRP A 80 5.09 11.04 -15.12
N GLU A 81 4.44 11.72 -16.08
CA GLU A 81 3.43 11.15 -16.97
C GLU A 81 4.01 10.02 -17.83
N GLN A 82 5.26 10.20 -18.34
CA GLN A 82 5.95 9.14 -19.09
C GLN A 82 6.27 7.94 -18.18
N ALA A 83 6.64 8.17 -16.93
CA ALA A 83 6.83 7.10 -15.98
C ALA A 83 5.51 6.35 -15.68
N LEU A 84 4.38 7.04 -15.69
CA LEU A 84 3.05 6.43 -15.56
C LEU A 84 2.70 5.56 -16.78
N ASP A 85 3.01 6.02 -17.99
CA ASP A 85 2.83 5.23 -19.22
C ASP A 85 3.76 4.01 -19.26
N GLN A 86 5.00 4.16 -18.79
CA GLN A 86 5.93 3.02 -18.62
C GLN A 86 5.40 2.00 -17.61
N ALA A 87 4.78 2.44 -16.51
CA ALA A 87 4.14 1.55 -15.55
C ALA A 87 3.04 0.70 -16.20
N MET A 88 2.19 1.31 -17.02
CA MET A 88 1.16 0.61 -17.77
C MET A 88 1.76 -0.43 -18.72
N ASN A 89 2.79 -0.05 -19.47
CA ASN A 89 3.46 -0.95 -20.42
C ASN A 89 4.17 -2.13 -19.71
N ALA A 90 4.64 -1.91 -18.47
CA ALA A 90 5.24 -2.96 -17.63
C ALA A 90 4.19 -3.85 -16.92
N GLY A 91 2.91 -3.65 -17.15
CA GLY A 91 1.83 -4.41 -16.52
C GLY A 91 1.70 -4.16 -15.01
N ALA A 92 1.95 -2.92 -14.58
CA ALA A 92 1.82 -2.53 -13.18
C ALA A 92 0.42 -2.85 -12.63
N GLY A 93 0.37 -3.39 -11.42
CA GLY A 93 -0.89 -3.66 -10.72
C GLY A 93 -1.38 -2.47 -9.89
N ALA A 94 -0.46 -1.60 -9.49
CA ALA A 94 -0.71 -0.40 -8.70
C ALA A 94 0.47 0.58 -8.84
N LEU A 95 0.32 1.77 -8.26
CA LEU A 95 1.41 2.75 -8.08
C LEU A 95 1.72 2.92 -6.60
N ARG A 96 2.96 3.25 -6.26
CA ARG A 96 3.34 3.68 -4.91
C ARG A 96 3.64 5.16 -4.88
N VAL A 97 3.12 5.82 -3.84
CA VAL A 97 3.28 7.27 -3.62
C VAL A 97 3.60 7.50 -2.15
N TYR A 98 4.61 8.31 -1.89
CA TYR A 98 5.15 8.55 -0.54
C TYR A 98 5.17 10.05 -0.19
N PRO A 99 4.01 10.70 0.00
CA PRO A 99 3.94 12.14 0.20
C PRO A 99 4.81 12.68 1.34
N PRO A 100 4.89 12.02 2.52
CA PRO A 100 5.73 12.51 3.62
C PRO A 100 7.22 12.57 3.25
N GLN A 101 7.74 11.56 2.54
CA GLN A 101 9.15 11.53 2.12
C GLN A 101 9.47 12.61 1.09
N TRP A 102 8.47 13.12 0.40
CA TRP A 102 8.60 14.16 -0.61
C TRP A 102 8.13 15.53 -0.12
N GLN A 103 7.77 15.66 1.16
CA GLN A 103 7.26 16.87 1.79
C GLN A 103 6.03 17.48 1.07
N MET A 104 5.14 16.60 0.59
CA MET A 104 3.89 16.98 -0.06
C MET A 104 2.73 16.90 0.94
N GLY A 105 2.02 18.01 1.10
CA GLY A 105 0.85 18.11 1.98
C GLY A 105 -0.47 17.74 1.29
N PRO A 106 -1.59 17.81 2.04
CA PRO A 106 -2.92 17.48 1.53
C PRO A 106 -3.40 18.40 0.41
N ASP A 107 -2.89 19.63 0.35
CA ASP A 107 -3.29 20.64 -0.62
C ASP A 107 -2.35 20.70 -1.84
N ASP A 108 -1.47 19.71 -2.00
CA ASP A 108 -0.54 19.66 -3.12
C ASP A 108 -1.26 19.21 -4.41
N ASP A 109 -1.47 20.14 -5.32
CA ASP A 109 -2.16 19.89 -6.60
C ASP A 109 -1.46 18.82 -7.46
N ARG A 110 -0.14 18.62 -7.29
CA ARG A 110 0.61 17.59 -8.03
C ARG A 110 0.16 16.18 -7.61
N LEU A 111 -0.06 15.96 -6.31
CA LEU A 111 -0.62 14.70 -5.80
C LEU A 111 -2.04 14.45 -6.35
N ARG A 112 -2.85 15.50 -6.37
CA ARG A 112 -4.20 15.43 -6.92
C ARG A 112 -4.19 15.10 -8.42
N THR A 113 -3.32 15.76 -9.19
CA THR A 113 -3.17 15.51 -10.63
C THR A 113 -2.73 14.08 -10.91
N LEU A 114 -1.73 13.58 -10.16
CA LEU A 114 -1.32 12.17 -10.24
C LEU A 114 -2.47 11.21 -9.92
N ALA A 115 -3.24 11.49 -8.86
CA ALA A 115 -4.35 10.62 -8.46
C ALA A 115 -5.43 10.52 -9.54
N ILE A 116 -5.77 11.64 -10.18
CA ILE A 116 -6.71 11.66 -11.30
C ILE A 116 -6.16 10.85 -12.48
N ALA A 117 -4.91 11.11 -12.89
CA ALA A 117 -4.27 10.42 -14.00
C ALA A 117 -4.12 8.91 -13.78
N ALA A 118 -3.85 8.48 -12.54
CA ALA A 118 -3.83 7.08 -12.14
C ALA A 118 -5.23 6.46 -12.21
N GLY A 119 -6.25 7.19 -11.74
CA GLY A 119 -7.65 6.77 -11.81
C GLY A 119 -8.15 6.57 -13.23
N GLU A 120 -7.79 7.46 -14.18
CA GLU A 120 -8.10 7.34 -15.60
C GLU A 120 -7.47 6.08 -16.24
N ARG A 121 -6.27 5.70 -15.77
CA ARG A 121 -5.56 4.49 -16.19
C ARG A 121 -5.93 3.24 -15.38
N LYS A 122 -6.87 3.37 -14.44
CA LYS A 122 -7.34 2.28 -13.58
C LYS A 122 -6.23 1.66 -12.73
N LEU A 123 -5.24 2.47 -12.38
CA LEU A 123 -4.16 2.07 -11.46
C LEU A 123 -4.48 2.56 -10.04
N PRO A 124 -4.68 1.66 -9.07
CA PRO A 124 -4.79 2.05 -7.68
C PRO A 124 -3.47 2.61 -7.16
N ILE A 125 -3.57 3.52 -6.20
CA ILE A 125 -2.42 4.13 -5.53
C ILE A 125 -2.27 3.50 -4.15
N ILE A 126 -1.08 3.01 -3.87
CA ILE A 126 -0.67 2.53 -2.56
C ILE A 126 -0.01 3.69 -1.80
N LEU A 127 -0.61 4.08 -0.68
CA LEU A 127 -0.12 5.11 0.23
C LEU A 127 0.44 4.47 1.49
N THR A 128 1.70 4.70 1.79
CA THR A 128 2.32 4.22 3.02
C THR A 128 2.25 5.31 4.08
N VAL A 129 1.58 5.01 5.20
CA VAL A 129 1.47 5.95 6.34
C VAL A 129 2.81 6.12 7.02
N ARG A 130 3.50 5.00 7.26
CA ARG A 130 4.82 4.95 7.89
C ARG A 130 5.56 3.66 7.52
N PHE A 131 6.87 3.73 7.53
CA PHE A 131 7.72 2.54 7.38
C PHE A 131 7.99 1.88 8.73
N GLU A 132 8.21 2.67 9.76
CA GLU A 132 8.54 2.21 11.11
C GLU A 132 7.76 2.98 12.20
N ASP A 133 7.59 2.34 13.34
CA ASP A 133 7.05 2.97 14.54
C ASP A 133 7.97 4.12 14.99
N LEU A 134 7.39 5.18 15.53
CA LEU A 134 8.13 6.35 16.03
C LEU A 134 9.24 5.97 17.01
N ARG A 135 9.03 4.94 17.82
CA ARG A 135 10.00 4.44 18.80
C ARG A 135 11.21 3.74 18.17
N GLN A 136 11.07 3.26 16.95
CA GLN A 136 12.10 2.49 16.21
C GLN A 136 12.64 3.27 15.01
N ARG A 137 12.02 4.40 14.68
CA ARG A 137 12.38 5.21 13.53
C ARG A 137 13.79 5.75 13.67
N HIS A 138 14.59 5.56 12.63
CA HIS A 138 15.96 6.07 12.61
C HIS A 138 15.95 7.61 12.63
N PRO A 139 16.85 8.29 13.38
CA PRO A 139 16.88 9.74 13.48
C PRO A 139 17.04 10.48 12.13
N LEU A 140 17.62 9.85 11.13
CA LEU A 140 17.74 10.41 9.77
C LEU A 140 16.48 10.21 8.92
N ASP A 141 15.52 9.39 9.34
CA ASP A 141 14.20 9.35 8.73
C ASP A 141 13.34 10.48 9.32
N THR A 142 13.47 11.64 8.73
CA THR A 142 12.80 12.88 9.17
C THR A 142 11.39 13.03 8.60
N ALA A 143 10.96 12.13 7.72
CA ALA A 143 9.60 12.13 7.21
C ALA A 143 8.61 11.81 8.34
N GLY A 144 7.55 12.58 8.44
CA GLY A 144 6.45 12.31 9.34
C GLY A 144 5.57 11.16 8.87
N ASP A 145 4.56 10.83 9.64
CA ASP A 145 3.49 9.93 9.21
C ASP A 145 2.57 10.64 8.19
N LEU A 146 1.97 9.88 7.28
CA LEU A 146 1.00 10.41 6.32
C LEU A 146 -0.25 10.90 7.06
N PRO A 147 -0.61 12.20 6.94
CA PRO A 147 -1.78 12.74 7.59
C PRO A 147 -3.08 12.20 6.97
N GLY A 148 -4.12 12.00 7.78
CA GLY A 148 -5.45 11.63 7.32
C GLY A 148 -6.05 12.63 6.32
N ALA A 149 -5.72 13.92 6.47
CA ALA A 149 -6.13 14.95 5.52
C ALA A 149 -5.65 14.66 4.09
N THR A 150 -4.42 14.17 3.89
CA THR A 150 -3.90 13.79 2.57
C THR A 150 -4.68 12.61 1.97
N ILE A 151 -4.98 11.59 2.78
CA ILE A 151 -5.77 10.43 2.31
C ILE A 151 -7.16 10.89 1.87
N ARG A 152 -7.83 11.74 2.67
CA ARG A 152 -9.16 12.29 2.33
C ARG A 152 -9.11 13.16 1.06
N ALA A 153 -8.10 14.01 0.92
CA ALA A 153 -7.93 14.86 -0.26
C ALA A 153 -7.80 14.01 -1.53
N LEU A 154 -6.99 12.96 -1.50
CA LEU A 154 -6.81 12.04 -2.63
C LEU A 154 -8.06 11.22 -2.91
N ALA A 155 -8.76 10.71 -1.89
CA ALA A 155 -10.03 10.01 -2.07
C ALA A 155 -11.11 10.89 -2.75
N ARG A 156 -11.04 12.21 -2.55
CA ARG A 156 -11.94 13.22 -3.16
C ARG A 156 -11.50 13.69 -4.54
N ALA A 157 -10.26 13.41 -4.95
CA ALA A 157 -9.69 13.96 -6.19
C ALA A 157 -10.47 13.56 -7.45
N GLY A 158 -11.11 12.39 -7.46
CA GLY A 158 -11.90 11.94 -8.60
C GLY A 158 -12.61 10.60 -8.35
N ALA A 159 -13.69 10.35 -9.09
CA ALA A 159 -14.48 9.11 -8.96
C ALA A 159 -13.68 7.84 -9.32
N GLY A 160 -12.70 7.96 -10.23
CA GLY A 160 -11.83 6.86 -10.64
C GLY A 160 -10.71 6.53 -9.66
N VAL A 161 -10.42 7.41 -8.70
CA VAL A 161 -9.32 7.19 -7.73
C VAL A 161 -9.60 5.97 -6.87
N ARG A 162 -8.58 5.15 -6.66
CA ARG A 162 -8.59 3.98 -5.77
C ARG A 162 -7.32 3.99 -4.93
N LEU A 163 -7.49 3.85 -3.63
CA LEU A 163 -6.40 3.93 -2.65
C LEU A 163 -6.28 2.62 -1.87
N VAL A 164 -5.06 2.15 -1.67
CA VAL A 164 -4.71 1.15 -0.65
C VAL A 164 -3.81 1.86 0.36
N VAL A 165 -4.26 2.00 1.59
CA VAL A 165 -3.52 2.68 2.65
C VAL A 165 -2.82 1.66 3.51
N VAL A 166 -1.49 1.77 3.60
CA VAL A 166 -0.61 0.80 4.24
C VAL A 166 -0.08 1.37 5.56
N ALA A 167 0.00 0.52 6.57
CA ALA A 167 0.53 0.85 7.89
C ALA A 167 -0.26 1.91 8.66
N ALA A 168 -1.58 1.95 8.49
CA ALA A 168 -2.47 2.78 9.26
C ALA A 168 -2.84 2.10 10.59
N GLY A 169 -2.80 2.85 11.70
CA GLY A 169 -3.36 2.43 12.97
C GLY A 169 -4.86 2.73 13.05
N LYS A 170 -5.53 2.11 14.04
CA LYS A 170 -6.99 2.23 14.23
C LYS A 170 -7.49 3.67 14.20
N ASP A 171 -6.86 4.56 14.96
CA ASP A 171 -7.34 5.94 15.12
C ASP A 171 -7.32 6.72 13.80
N LEU A 172 -6.27 6.54 12.99
CA LEU A 172 -6.18 7.14 11.66
C LEU A 172 -7.24 6.56 10.71
N ILE A 173 -7.46 5.25 10.75
CA ILE A 173 -8.48 4.58 9.93
C ILE A 173 -9.86 5.16 10.26
N GLU A 174 -10.21 5.25 11.53
CA GLU A 174 -11.50 5.81 11.98
C GLU A 174 -11.62 7.29 11.60
N GLU A 175 -10.59 8.12 11.87
CA GLU A 175 -10.57 9.53 11.50
C GLU A 175 -10.85 9.75 10.02
N VAL A 176 -10.18 8.99 9.15
CA VAL A 176 -10.36 9.13 7.71
C VAL A 176 -11.70 8.57 7.27
N ASN A 177 -12.06 7.37 7.72
CA ASN A 177 -13.30 6.71 7.30
C ASN A 177 -14.54 7.54 7.63
N TRP A 178 -14.63 8.05 8.86
CA TRP A 178 -15.76 8.86 9.28
C TRP A 178 -15.73 10.30 8.72
N GLY A 179 -14.57 10.74 8.23
CA GLY A 179 -14.42 12.03 7.52
C GLY A 179 -14.74 11.97 6.02
N LEU A 180 -15.07 10.80 5.49
CA LEU A 180 -15.43 10.56 4.09
C LEU A 180 -16.93 10.26 3.95
N THR A 181 -17.52 10.64 2.81
CA THR A 181 -18.87 10.19 2.44
C THR A 181 -18.85 8.70 2.09
N PRO A 182 -20.00 7.98 2.13
CA PRO A 182 -20.05 6.56 1.77
C PRO A 182 -19.48 6.25 0.37
N ALA A 183 -19.70 7.14 -0.60
CA ALA A 183 -19.14 6.98 -1.94
C ALA A 183 -17.62 7.17 -1.99
N GLU A 184 -17.04 8.02 -1.15
CA GLU A 184 -15.59 8.22 -1.01
C GLU A 184 -14.94 7.07 -0.25
N GLN A 185 -15.60 6.54 0.79
CA GLN A 185 -15.14 5.36 1.54
C GLN A 185 -14.93 4.15 0.62
N GLN A 186 -15.77 3.98 -0.41
CA GLN A 186 -15.64 2.90 -1.40
C GLN A 186 -14.33 2.95 -2.20
N ARG A 187 -13.63 4.08 -2.19
CA ARG A 187 -12.37 4.28 -2.91
C ARG A 187 -11.14 3.93 -2.09
N VAL A 188 -11.31 3.63 -0.79
CA VAL A 188 -10.20 3.40 0.14
C VAL A 188 -10.26 2.00 0.71
N LEU A 189 -9.16 1.28 0.61
CA LEU A 189 -8.91 0.01 1.28
C LEU A 189 -7.77 0.18 2.30
N TRP A 190 -7.88 -0.51 3.42
CA TRP A 190 -6.93 -0.47 4.52
C TRP A 190 -6.19 -1.80 4.64
N ASP A 191 -4.87 -1.79 4.66
CA ASP A 191 -4.13 -3.00 4.97
C ASP A 191 -4.13 -3.31 6.47
N ILE A 192 -4.06 -4.58 6.81
CA ILE A 192 -4.11 -5.02 8.21
C ILE A 192 -2.74 -5.17 8.88
N SER A 193 -1.64 -4.90 8.17
CA SER A 193 -0.27 -5.18 8.65
C SER A 193 0.11 -4.42 9.93
N TRP A 194 -0.57 -3.29 10.20
CA TRP A 194 -0.29 -2.43 11.35
C TRP A 194 -1.41 -2.40 12.40
N ILE A 195 -2.47 -3.15 12.20
CA ILE A 195 -3.62 -3.16 13.11
C ILE A 195 -3.39 -4.23 14.17
N TRP A 196 -3.54 -3.85 15.43
CA TRP A 196 -3.27 -4.74 16.56
C TRP A 196 -4.42 -5.73 16.77
N GLY A 197 -4.03 -6.98 17.07
CA GLY A 197 -4.91 -8.01 17.59
C GLY A 197 -5.06 -7.92 19.10
N PRO A 198 -5.30 -9.06 19.79
CA PRO A 198 -5.37 -9.12 21.24
C PRO A 198 -4.11 -8.61 21.94
N PRO A 199 -4.24 -7.97 23.12
CA PRO A 199 -5.47 -7.75 23.89
C PRO A 199 -6.27 -6.52 23.46
N GLU A 200 -5.74 -5.65 22.60
CA GLU A 200 -6.40 -4.41 22.17
C GLU A 200 -7.58 -4.67 21.24
N ASP A 201 -7.54 -5.73 20.47
CA ASP A 201 -8.57 -6.16 19.51
C ASP A 201 -8.98 -5.09 18.51
N HIS A 202 -8.04 -4.24 18.08
CA HIS A 202 -8.31 -3.15 17.16
C HIS A 202 -8.84 -3.67 15.83
N LEU A 203 -8.28 -4.78 15.32
CA LEU A 203 -8.76 -5.38 14.07
C LEU A 203 -10.23 -5.81 14.20
N ALA A 204 -10.59 -6.54 15.25
CA ALA A 204 -11.96 -6.98 15.47
C ALA A 204 -12.94 -5.80 15.58
N LYS A 205 -12.54 -4.73 16.29
CA LYS A 205 -13.35 -3.51 16.41
C LYS A 205 -13.61 -2.86 15.05
N LEU A 206 -12.56 -2.71 14.24
CA LEU A 206 -12.66 -2.11 12.90
C LEU A 206 -13.52 -2.94 11.95
N LEU A 207 -13.37 -4.29 11.97
CA LEU A 207 -14.19 -5.18 11.14
C LEU A 207 -15.69 -5.07 11.48
N ARG A 208 -16.02 -4.88 12.76
CA ARG A 208 -17.42 -4.67 13.21
C ARG A 208 -17.99 -3.31 12.82
N THR A 209 -17.16 -2.26 12.83
CA THR A 209 -17.65 -0.89 12.69
C THR A 209 -17.56 -0.35 11.26
N ILE A 210 -16.59 -0.81 10.49
CA ILE A 210 -16.32 -0.34 9.13
C ILE A 210 -16.70 -1.40 8.07
N GLY A 211 -16.58 -2.68 8.42
CA GLY A 211 -16.83 -3.80 7.51
C GLY A 211 -15.56 -4.41 6.93
N ALA A 212 -15.53 -5.75 6.85
CA ALA A 212 -14.35 -6.49 6.39
C ALA A 212 -13.98 -6.20 4.93
N GLU A 213 -14.95 -5.84 4.11
CA GLU A 213 -14.78 -5.48 2.70
C GLU A 213 -13.97 -4.19 2.48
N ARG A 214 -13.65 -3.45 3.55
CA ARG A 214 -12.76 -2.27 3.53
C ARG A 214 -11.30 -2.62 3.85
N PHE A 215 -11.02 -3.86 4.22
CA PHE A 215 -9.69 -4.28 4.64
C PHE A 215 -9.09 -5.28 3.66
N VAL A 216 -7.78 -5.19 3.44
CA VAL A 216 -7.00 -6.12 2.62
C VAL A 216 -5.91 -6.76 3.46
N PHE A 217 -5.59 -8.01 3.14
CA PHE A 217 -4.41 -8.64 3.70
C PHE A 217 -3.16 -7.94 3.18
N GLY A 218 -2.25 -7.56 4.07
CA GLY A 218 -0.98 -6.95 3.71
C GLY A 218 0.11 -7.37 4.68
N THR A 219 1.30 -7.67 4.18
CA THR A 219 2.42 -8.10 5.01
C THR A 219 3.39 -6.98 5.34
N GLN A 220 3.50 -5.97 4.49
CA GLN A 220 4.59 -4.99 4.53
C GLN A 220 5.99 -5.63 4.54
N TRP A 221 6.11 -6.87 4.05
CA TRP A 221 7.41 -7.51 3.89
C TRP A 221 8.32 -6.65 3.00
N PRO A 222 9.62 -6.52 3.25
CA PRO A 222 10.42 -7.21 4.25
C PRO A 222 10.57 -6.43 5.57
N LEU A 223 9.89 -5.32 5.74
CA LEU A 223 9.99 -4.48 6.95
C LEU A 223 9.33 -5.12 8.17
N ARG A 224 8.33 -5.99 7.93
CA ARG A 224 7.56 -6.69 8.97
C ARG A 224 7.52 -8.18 8.74
N LEU A 225 7.22 -8.90 9.81
CA LEU A 225 6.97 -10.33 9.75
C LEU A 225 5.63 -10.61 9.06
N ALA A 226 5.66 -11.35 7.96
CA ALA A 226 4.47 -11.71 7.19
C ALA A 226 3.45 -12.54 7.99
N GLN A 227 3.92 -13.23 9.04
CA GLN A 227 3.08 -14.01 9.96
C GLN A 227 2.18 -13.15 10.85
N SER A 228 2.58 -11.89 11.15
CA SER A 228 1.83 -11.05 12.09
C SER A 228 0.38 -10.77 11.66
N PRO A 229 0.11 -10.31 10.43
CA PRO A 229 -1.28 -10.11 10.00
C PRO A 229 -2.07 -11.42 9.92
N ARG A 230 -1.43 -12.53 9.59
CA ARG A 230 -2.06 -13.85 9.59
C ARG A 230 -2.47 -14.28 10.99
N ALA A 231 -1.56 -14.17 11.95
CA ALA A 231 -1.87 -14.49 13.35
C ALA A 231 -3.02 -13.63 13.88
N ASN A 232 -3.06 -12.34 13.54
CA ASN A 232 -4.17 -11.46 13.91
C ASN A 232 -5.51 -11.94 13.34
N LEU A 233 -5.55 -12.47 12.11
CA LEU A 233 -6.78 -13.05 11.53
C LEU A 233 -7.19 -14.35 12.23
N GLU A 234 -6.23 -15.20 12.61
CA GLU A 234 -6.47 -16.47 13.31
C GLU A 234 -6.98 -16.24 14.75
N LEU A 235 -6.56 -15.15 15.38
CA LEU A 235 -6.95 -14.74 16.75
C LEU A 235 -8.24 -13.93 16.80
N LEU A 236 -8.90 -13.66 15.68
CA LEU A 236 -10.16 -12.93 15.67
C LEU A 236 -11.24 -13.67 16.50
N PRO A 237 -12.09 -12.92 17.23
CA PRO A 237 -13.28 -13.47 17.87
C PRO A 237 -14.22 -14.15 16.87
N ASP A 238 -14.99 -15.14 17.32
CA ASP A 238 -15.83 -15.99 16.47
C ASP A 238 -16.85 -15.22 15.62
N ASP A 239 -17.36 -14.11 16.12
CA ASP A 239 -18.34 -13.24 15.44
C ASP A 239 -17.78 -12.53 14.20
N VAL A 240 -16.46 -12.37 14.10
CA VAL A 240 -15.77 -11.75 12.95
C VAL A 240 -14.74 -12.69 12.33
N ARG A 241 -14.51 -13.86 12.91
CA ARG A 241 -13.62 -14.86 12.35
C ARG A 241 -14.19 -15.37 11.03
N GLY A 242 -13.37 -15.38 9.99
CA GLY A 242 -13.81 -15.77 8.64
C GLY A 242 -14.50 -14.65 7.86
N ALA A 243 -14.58 -13.44 8.41
CA ALA A 243 -14.99 -12.28 7.62
C ALA A 243 -14.06 -12.14 6.41
N GLY A 244 -14.66 -12.14 5.22
CA GLY A 244 -13.92 -12.07 3.96
C GLY A 244 -13.29 -10.69 3.76
N LEU A 245 -11.97 -10.60 3.88
CA LEU A 245 -11.26 -9.38 3.52
C LEU A 245 -11.38 -9.11 2.01
N ALA A 246 -11.31 -7.84 1.65
CA ALA A 246 -11.28 -7.42 0.25
C ALA A 246 -10.04 -7.98 -0.47
N ASN A 247 -10.21 -8.34 -1.73
CA ASN A 247 -9.09 -8.57 -2.63
C ASN A 247 -8.93 -7.33 -3.51
N ALA A 248 -7.89 -6.54 -3.28
CA ALA A 248 -7.66 -5.28 -3.98
C ALA A 248 -7.57 -5.47 -5.51
N GLU A 249 -6.96 -6.56 -5.96
CA GLU A 249 -6.85 -6.85 -7.39
C GLU A 249 -8.22 -7.10 -8.03
N LEU A 250 -9.09 -7.86 -7.39
CA LEU A 250 -10.43 -8.14 -7.90
C LEU A 250 -11.36 -6.94 -7.74
N MET A 251 -11.31 -6.28 -6.58
CA MET A 251 -12.21 -5.16 -6.27
C MET A 251 -11.97 -3.97 -7.20
N PHE A 252 -10.72 -3.68 -7.51
CA PHE A 252 -10.38 -2.57 -8.39
C PHE A 252 -10.43 -2.95 -9.88
N ALA A 253 -10.34 -4.23 -10.25
CA ALA A 253 -10.61 -4.69 -11.59
C ALA A 253 -12.11 -4.63 -11.95
N ASN A 254 -13.00 -5.01 -11.02
CA ASN A 254 -14.44 -5.06 -11.23
C ASN A 254 -15.15 -3.68 -11.18
N ALA A 255 -14.52 -2.66 -10.61
CA ALA A 255 -15.04 -1.29 -10.64
C ALA A 255 -14.95 -0.64 -12.06
N ILE A 256 -14.71 -1.46 -13.07
CA ILE A 256 -14.34 -1.11 -14.45
C ILE A 256 -15.38 -1.59 -15.46
N ALA A 257 -16.38 -2.35 -15.00
CA ALA A 257 -17.48 -2.86 -15.83
C ALA A 257 -18.73 -1.90 -15.78
#